data_bd52e1331dad08c052df967c042d5caf
#
_entry.id   bd52e1331dad08c052df967c042d5caf
#
_cell.length_a   1.000
_cell.length_b   1.000
_cell.length_c   1.000
_cell.angle_alpha   90.00
_cell.angle_beta   90.00
_cell.angle_gamma   90.00
#
_symmetry.space_group_name_H-M   'P 1'
#
loop_
_entity.id
_entity.type
_entity.pdbx_description
1 polymer ?
#
loop_
_entity_poly.entity_id
_entity_poly.type
_entity_poly.pdbx_seq_one_letter_code
_entity_poly.pdbx_strand_id
1 'polypeptide(L)'
;MIYNGILELVGKTPVLKVNSLVEENSAEVYVKLEKFNPGGSVKDRAALGMIEKAEKEGLLKPGVTIVEPTSGNTGIGLAMIGKLKG
;
A
#
# COMPACT_ATOMS: atom_id res chain seq x y z
N MET A 1 -12.18 14.86 3.23
CA MET A 1 -10.78 15.21 2.88
C MET A 1 -10.52 14.91 1.41
N ILE A 2 -9.86 15.82 0.72
CA ILE A 2 -9.55 15.67 -0.71
C ILE A 2 -8.08 15.32 -0.87
N TYR A 3 -7.80 14.26 -1.64
CA TYR A 3 -6.44 13.85 -1.97
C TYR A 3 -6.12 14.26 -3.42
N ASN A 4 -4.90 14.72 -3.64
CA ASN A 4 -4.50 15.21 -4.96
C ASN A 4 -4.00 14.11 -5.89
N GLY A 5 -3.66 12.95 -5.37
CA GLY A 5 -3.20 11.83 -6.16
C GLY A 5 -3.34 10.51 -5.46
N ILE A 6 -3.31 9.43 -6.22
CA ILE A 6 -3.48 8.08 -5.70
C ILE A 6 -2.40 7.70 -4.71
N LEU A 7 -1.16 8.16 -4.91
CA LEU A 7 -0.07 7.83 -4.01
C LEU A 7 -0.29 8.33 -2.58
N GLU A 8 -1.03 9.43 -2.42
CA GLU A 8 -1.36 9.96 -1.11
C GLU A 8 -2.31 9.04 -0.33
N LEU A 9 -3.04 8.16 -1.03
CA LEU A 9 -3.99 7.23 -0.40
C LEU A 9 -3.30 5.98 0.15
N VAL A 10 -2.09 5.67 -0.30
CA VAL A 10 -1.38 4.49 0.18
C VAL A 10 -1.15 4.61 1.70
N GLY A 11 -1.61 3.62 2.44
CA GLY A 11 -1.50 3.61 3.89
C GLY A 11 -2.59 4.36 4.64
N LYS A 12 -3.48 5.08 3.96
CA LYS A 12 -4.60 5.80 4.59
C LYS A 12 -5.80 4.87 4.76
N THR A 13 -5.57 3.73 5.39
CA THR A 13 -6.58 2.70 5.56
C THR A 13 -7.34 2.88 6.87
N PRO A 14 -8.64 2.55 6.88
CA PRO A 14 -9.44 2.68 8.09
C PRO A 14 -9.10 1.62 9.13
N VAL A 15 -9.38 1.93 10.38
CA VAL A 15 -9.27 1.01 11.50
C VAL A 15 -10.69 0.70 11.99
N LEU A 16 -11.00 -0.57 12.10
CA LEU A 16 -12.31 -1.04 12.54
C LEU A 16 -12.20 -1.71 13.90
N LYS A 17 -13.07 -1.32 14.83
CA LYS A 17 -13.17 -2.03 16.11
C LYS A 17 -14.00 -3.31 15.90
N VAL A 18 -13.46 -4.43 16.36
CA VAL A 18 -14.17 -5.71 16.27
C VAL A 18 -15.15 -5.82 17.43
N ASN A 19 -16.44 -5.94 17.12
CA ASN A 19 -17.50 -5.97 18.12
C ASN A 19 -18.21 -7.33 18.23
N SER A 20 -18.31 -8.08 17.14
CA SER A 20 -19.17 -9.26 17.09
C SER A 20 -18.46 -10.59 17.36
N LEU A 21 -17.15 -10.63 17.26
CA LEU A 21 -16.36 -11.86 17.43
C LEU A 21 -15.56 -11.87 18.74
N VAL A 22 -15.81 -10.90 19.61
CA VAL A 22 -15.08 -10.78 20.87
C VAL A 22 -16.01 -11.02 22.05
N GLU A 23 -15.46 -11.59 23.13
CA GLU A 23 -16.19 -11.83 24.37
C GLU A 23 -16.30 -10.53 25.19
N GLU A 24 -17.33 -10.46 26.07
CA GLU A 24 -17.62 -9.26 26.85
C GLU A 24 -16.44 -8.75 27.68
N ASN A 25 -15.65 -9.64 28.26
CA ASN A 25 -14.53 -9.29 29.13
C ASN A 25 -13.16 -9.44 28.43
N SER A 26 -13.16 -9.54 27.10
CA SER A 26 -11.90 -9.65 26.34
C SER A 26 -11.26 -8.29 26.15
N ALA A 27 -10.01 -8.29 25.67
CA ALA A 27 -9.34 -7.07 25.25
C ALA A 27 -10.08 -6.41 24.08
N GLU A 28 -9.92 -5.11 23.92
CA GLU A 28 -10.41 -4.43 22.74
C GLU A 28 -9.55 -4.82 21.55
N VAL A 29 -10.21 -5.23 20.45
CA VAL A 29 -9.53 -5.66 19.23
C VAL A 29 -9.88 -4.73 18.10
N TYR A 30 -8.85 -4.25 17.41
CA TYR A 30 -8.98 -3.38 16.25
C TYR A 30 -8.29 -4.02 15.05
N VAL A 31 -8.87 -3.85 13.87
CA VAL A 31 -8.26 -4.34 12.63
C VAL A 31 -8.07 -3.17 11.66
N LYS A 32 -6.90 -3.14 11.06
CA LYS A 32 -6.58 -2.14 10.03
C LYS A 32 -6.89 -2.74 8.67
N LEU A 33 -7.83 -2.13 7.96
CA LEU A 33 -8.38 -2.70 6.73
C LEU A 33 -7.50 -2.35 5.53
N GLU A 34 -6.39 -3.08 5.36
CA GLU A 34 -5.42 -2.82 4.30
C GLU A 34 -5.94 -3.06 2.89
N LYS A 35 -7.07 -3.77 2.74
CA LYS A 35 -7.73 -3.92 1.43
C LYS A 35 -8.20 -2.58 0.85
N PHE A 36 -8.31 -1.55 1.67
CA PHE A 36 -8.72 -0.22 1.20
C PHE A 36 -7.57 0.62 0.66
N ASN A 37 -6.35 0.08 0.59
CA ASN A 37 -5.30 0.70 -0.20
C ASN A 37 -5.72 0.75 -1.68
N PRO A 38 -5.21 1.72 -2.47
CA PRO A 38 -5.61 1.87 -3.88
C PRO A 38 -5.43 0.61 -4.73
N GLY A 39 -4.39 -0.17 -4.50
CA GLY A 39 -4.16 -1.44 -5.18
C GLY A 39 -4.81 -2.64 -4.50
N GLY A 40 -5.50 -2.43 -3.40
CA GLY A 40 -6.31 -3.46 -2.74
C GLY A 40 -5.60 -4.27 -1.67
N SER A 41 -4.37 -3.95 -1.28
CA SER A 41 -3.65 -4.71 -0.25
C SER A 41 -2.58 -3.90 0.46
N VAL A 42 -2.05 -4.48 1.57
CA VAL A 42 -0.92 -3.93 2.30
C VAL A 42 0.34 -3.81 1.43
N LYS A 43 0.43 -4.55 0.34
CA LYS A 43 1.60 -4.54 -0.55
C LYS A 43 1.79 -3.22 -1.27
N ASP A 44 0.78 -2.36 -1.33
CA ASP A 44 0.95 -1.00 -1.83
C ASP A 44 1.96 -0.23 -0.99
N ARG A 45 1.96 -0.42 0.33
CA ARG A 45 2.95 0.20 1.22
C ARG A 45 4.36 -0.27 0.90
N ALA A 46 4.55 -1.57 0.74
CA ALA A 46 5.86 -2.14 0.41
C ALA A 46 6.35 -1.65 -0.95
N ALA A 47 5.46 -1.66 -1.95
CA ALA A 47 5.80 -1.21 -3.29
C ALA A 47 6.20 0.27 -3.31
N LEU A 48 5.43 1.12 -2.66
CA LEU A 48 5.74 2.55 -2.58
C LEU A 48 7.08 2.77 -1.87
N GLY A 49 7.31 2.08 -0.75
CA GLY A 49 8.56 2.18 -0.01
C GLY A 49 9.77 1.76 -0.83
N MET A 50 9.67 0.66 -1.57
CA MET A 50 10.76 0.19 -2.44
C MET A 50 11.06 1.18 -3.55
N ILE A 51 10.04 1.69 -4.22
CA ILE A 51 10.21 2.64 -5.32
C ILE A 51 10.78 3.96 -4.82
N GLU A 52 10.24 4.52 -3.75
CA GLU A 52 10.72 5.79 -3.21
C GLU A 52 12.15 5.69 -2.71
N LYS A 53 12.52 4.57 -2.07
CA LYS A 53 13.89 4.34 -1.64
C LYS A 53 14.85 4.27 -2.85
N ALA A 54 14.46 3.54 -3.89
CA ALA A 54 15.27 3.42 -5.09
C ALA A 54 15.43 4.77 -5.81
N GLU A 55 14.38 5.58 -5.85
CA GLU A 55 14.46 6.94 -6.39
C GLU A 55 15.43 7.81 -5.59
N LYS A 56 15.31 7.75 -4.26
CA LYS A 56 16.17 8.53 -3.37
C LYS A 56 17.64 8.16 -3.50
N GLU A 57 17.93 6.90 -3.74
CA GLU A 57 19.30 6.40 -3.93
C GLU A 57 19.82 6.60 -5.36
N GLY A 58 19.01 7.14 -6.26
CA GLY A 58 19.39 7.39 -7.65
C GLY A 58 19.40 6.15 -8.53
N LEU A 59 18.88 5.02 -8.04
CA LEU A 59 18.83 3.76 -8.78
C LEU A 59 17.66 3.71 -9.76
N LEU A 60 16.62 4.49 -9.52
CA LEU A 60 15.40 4.50 -10.31
C LEU A 60 15.09 5.91 -10.78
N LYS A 61 14.97 6.06 -12.10
CA LYS A 61 14.66 7.34 -12.76
C LYS A 61 13.48 7.11 -13.72
N PRO A 62 12.77 8.18 -14.13
CA PRO A 62 11.69 8.02 -15.12
C PRO A 62 12.18 7.28 -16.37
N GLY A 63 11.38 6.32 -16.82
CA GLY A 63 11.71 5.51 -18.00
C GLY A 63 12.53 4.25 -17.73
N VAL A 64 13.02 4.05 -16.52
CA VAL A 64 13.74 2.83 -16.15
C VAL A 64 12.76 1.68 -15.96
N THR A 65 13.14 0.48 -16.42
CA THR A 65 12.32 -0.72 -16.28
C THR A 65 12.49 -1.34 -14.90
N ILE A 66 11.38 -1.67 -14.26
CA ILE A 66 11.36 -2.41 -12.99
C ILE A 66 11.17 -3.89 -13.31
N VAL A 67 12.05 -4.73 -12.77
CA VAL A 67 11.93 -6.19 -12.87
C VAL A 67 11.87 -6.76 -11.46
N GLU A 68 10.77 -7.44 -11.13
CA GLU A 68 10.56 -8.00 -9.80
C GLU A 68 9.79 -9.32 -9.91
N PRO A 69 10.33 -10.43 -9.37
CA PRO A 69 9.58 -11.68 -9.33
C PRO A 69 8.49 -11.58 -8.26
N THR A 70 7.24 -11.54 -8.70
CA THR A 70 6.09 -11.44 -7.80
C THR A 70 4.95 -12.28 -8.34
N SER A 71 4.18 -12.88 -7.44
CA SER A 71 3.02 -13.70 -7.81
C SER A 71 1.68 -13.04 -7.56
N GLY A 72 1.65 -11.77 -7.13
CA GLY A 72 0.36 -11.16 -6.79
C GLY A 72 0.43 -9.69 -6.42
N ASN A 73 0.04 -9.36 -5.20
CA ASN A 73 -0.24 -8.00 -4.77
C ASN A 73 0.95 -7.03 -4.82
N THR A 74 2.17 -7.51 -4.62
CA THR A 74 3.36 -6.67 -4.78
C THR A 74 3.50 -6.22 -6.22
N GLY A 75 3.27 -7.12 -7.18
CA GLY A 75 3.29 -6.78 -8.61
C GLY A 75 2.23 -5.77 -8.98
N ILE A 76 1.03 -5.91 -8.42
CA ILE A 76 -0.06 -4.94 -8.63
C ILE A 76 0.35 -3.56 -8.12
N GLY A 77 0.91 -3.50 -6.91
CA GLY A 77 1.38 -2.24 -6.32
C GLY A 77 2.49 -1.61 -7.16
N LEU A 78 3.47 -2.38 -7.58
CA LEU A 78 4.57 -1.89 -8.41
C LEU A 78 4.09 -1.38 -9.77
N ALA A 79 3.15 -2.08 -10.40
CA ALA A 79 2.58 -1.66 -11.68
C ALA A 79 1.84 -0.33 -11.56
N MET A 80 1.00 -0.19 -10.53
CA MET A 80 0.24 1.03 -10.28
C MET A 80 1.17 2.22 -10.00
N ILE A 81 2.09 2.06 -9.06
CA ILE A 81 2.98 3.13 -8.63
C ILE A 81 3.98 3.48 -9.73
N GLY A 82 4.52 2.48 -10.41
CA GLY A 82 5.41 2.67 -11.53
C GLY A 82 4.76 3.49 -12.64
N LYS A 83 3.51 3.19 -12.97
CA LYS A 83 2.75 3.94 -13.97
C LYS A 83 2.57 5.40 -13.56
N LEU A 84 2.25 5.65 -12.29
CA LEU A 84 2.02 7.00 -11.78
C LEU A 84 3.29 7.84 -11.75
N LYS A 85 4.44 7.22 -11.59
CA LYS A 85 5.73 7.93 -11.55
C LYS A 85 6.45 8.00 -12.90
N GLY A 86 5.90 7.36 -13.91
CA GLY A 86 6.54 7.30 -15.23
C GLY A 86 7.62 6.24 -15.30
#